data_b185263251cb8981c8da90fa5530cdfc
#
_entry.id   b185263251cb8981c8da90fa5530cdfc
#
_cell.length_a   1.000
_cell.length_b   1.000
_cell.length_c   1.000
_cell.angle_alpha   90.00
_cell.angle_beta   90.00
_cell.angle_gamma   90.00
#
_symmetry.space_group_name_H-M   'P 1'
#
loop_
_entity.id
_entity.type
_entity.pdbx_description
1 polymer ?
#
loop_
_entity_poly.entity_id
_entity_poly.type
_entity_poly.pdbx_seq_one_letter_code
_entity_poly.pdbx_strand_id
1 'polypeptide(L)'
;MWTGVLRVEPHRGDHRVALRAAVSVAVPLLVLWMLGRLDLSIYASFGAFAALYGRHDVFRDRIRMQASAGGVILASMLIGTALSVLTAPAAVSILVVAVIASAVTLLAYTMRWHPPGPLFPVFAVGACATIPATAASFGDVLVVGGPSVLFGLAITALVGIFTRSTADVALKARQPVGPIAGEMAVSVGIAIVGAGFAGLLIMDSHWYWAAVGAVAAVSGPQLNARVIRGIQRLVGTLLGVLVAAGILAIDLPPLAVIALVVVLQAAAELFVGRNYGIAMVFITPLALLMVHLAAPTPVDMLLQDRAIETVIGVAVGTLVAVASAALRRRQLPKRA
;
A
#
# COMPACT_ATOMS: atom_id res chain seq x y z
N MET A 1 -16.25 -20.84 3.38
CA MET A 1 -15.41 -19.93 2.60
C MET A 1 -16.14 -18.65 2.21
N TRP A 2 -17.29 -18.72 1.53
CA TRP A 2 -18.05 -17.52 1.11
C TRP A 2 -18.53 -16.64 2.26
N THR A 3 -18.92 -17.21 3.40
CA THR A 3 -19.27 -16.46 4.61
C THR A 3 -18.12 -15.58 5.11
N GLY A 4 -16.87 -16.04 4.96
CA GLY A 4 -15.70 -15.24 5.33
C GLY A 4 -15.39 -14.10 4.34
N VAL A 5 -15.69 -14.28 3.04
CA VAL A 5 -15.48 -13.23 2.01
C VAL A 5 -16.46 -12.08 2.19
N LEU A 6 -17.73 -12.40 2.51
CA LEU A 6 -18.82 -11.42 2.65
C LEU A 6 -18.94 -10.82 4.06
N ARG A 7 -18.23 -11.36 5.05
CA ARG A 7 -18.31 -10.89 6.44
C ARG A 7 -17.81 -9.46 6.55
N VAL A 8 -18.64 -8.62 7.16
CA VAL A 8 -18.27 -7.25 7.54
C VAL A 8 -18.12 -7.21 9.05
N GLU A 9 -16.91 -6.93 9.53
CA GLU A 9 -16.63 -6.79 10.96
C GLU A 9 -17.31 -5.53 11.53
N PRO A 10 -17.67 -5.54 12.82
CA PRO A 10 -18.31 -4.40 13.46
C PRO A 10 -17.39 -3.18 13.47
N HIS A 11 -17.99 -1.98 13.49
CA HIS A 11 -17.29 -0.71 13.56
C HIS A 11 -16.59 -0.54 14.92
N ARG A 12 -15.29 -0.17 14.89
CA ARG A 12 -14.44 0.02 16.08
C ARG A 12 -13.82 1.42 16.14
N GLY A 13 -14.62 2.46 15.90
CA GLY A 13 -14.10 3.83 15.88
C GLY A 13 -13.36 4.19 14.58
N ASP A 14 -13.60 3.46 13.50
CA ASP A 14 -12.92 3.59 12.21
C ASP A 14 -13.09 4.99 11.58
N HIS A 15 -14.17 5.72 11.92
CA HIS A 15 -14.38 7.10 11.48
C HIS A 15 -13.25 8.06 11.88
N ARG A 16 -12.65 7.86 13.08
CA ARG A 16 -11.50 8.69 13.52
C ARG A 16 -10.25 8.41 12.69
N VAL A 17 -10.06 7.14 12.32
CA VAL A 17 -8.96 6.74 11.44
C VAL A 17 -9.19 7.29 10.03
N ALA A 18 -10.41 7.15 9.52
CA ALA A 18 -10.81 7.64 8.20
C ALA A 18 -10.62 9.16 8.08
N LEU A 19 -11.07 9.94 9.08
CA LEU A 19 -10.89 11.39 9.10
C LEU A 19 -9.41 11.79 9.12
N ARG A 20 -8.60 11.15 9.97
CA ARG A 20 -7.16 11.40 10.02
C ARG A 20 -6.49 11.11 8.68
N ALA A 21 -6.77 9.96 8.07
CA ALA A 21 -6.24 9.58 6.78
C ALA A 21 -6.67 10.55 5.66
N ALA A 22 -7.95 10.89 5.62
CA ALA A 22 -8.50 11.83 4.66
C ALA A 22 -7.82 13.21 4.74
N VAL A 23 -7.67 13.76 5.94
CA VAL A 23 -6.99 15.05 6.14
C VAL A 23 -5.51 14.96 5.80
N SER A 24 -4.84 13.83 6.12
CA SER A 24 -3.42 13.62 5.80
C SER A 24 -3.16 13.58 4.29
N VAL A 25 -4.13 13.18 3.48
CA VAL A 25 -4.05 13.21 2.01
C VAL A 25 -4.54 14.55 1.45
N ALA A 26 -5.65 15.07 1.99
CA ALA A 26 -6.28 16.28 1.47
C ALA A 26 -5.35 17.50 1.49
N VAL A 27 -4.73 17.79 2.63
CA VAL A 27 -3.94 19.01 2.80
C VAL A 27 -2.72 19.06 1.87
N PRO A 28 -1.86 18.02 1.78
CA PRO A 28 -0.76 18.05 0.83
C PRO A 28 -1.22 18.19 -0.63
N LEU A 29 -2.32 17.53 -1.02
CA LEU A 29 -2.85 17.66 -2.39
C LEU A 29 -3.40 19.06 -2.68
N LEU A 30 -4.11 19.67 -1.74
CA LEU A 30 -4.58 21.03 -1.88
C LEU A 30 -3.43 22.04 -1.98
N VAL A 31 -2.38 21.86 -1.20
CA VAL A 31 -1.16 22.67 -1.30
C VAL A 31 -0.51 22.54 -2.68
N LEU A 32 -0.36 21.31 -3.20
CA LEU A 32 0.17 21.09 -4.54
C LEU A 32 -0.72 21.69 -5.63
N TRP A 33 -2.03 21.61 -5.49
CA TRP A 33 -2.98 22.26 -6.39
C TRP A 33 -2.81 23.78 -6.41
N MET A 34 -2.71 24.41 -5.23
CA MET A 34 -2.49 25.86 -5.10
C MET A 34 -1.15 26.29 -5.70
N LEU A 35 -0.14 25.43 -5.68
CA LEU A 35 1.18 25.67 -6.26
C LEU A 35 1.26 25.31 -7.76
N GLY A 36 0.19 24.77 -8.36
CA GLY A 36 0.19 24.29 -9.74
C GLY A 36 1.10 23.07 -9.99
N ARG A 37 1.39 22.28 -8.94
CA ARG A 37 2.34 21.16 -8.97
C ARG A 37 1.67 19.81 -8.67
N LEU A 38 0.52 19.54 -9.28
CA LEU A 38 -0.18 18.26 -9.13
C LEU A 38 0.60 17.08 -9.74
N ASP A 39 1.56 17.33 -10.59
CA ASP A 39 2.56 16.36 -11.07
C ASP A 39 3.29 15.63 -9.92
N LEU A 40 3.41 16.28 -8.76
CA LEU A 40 4.05 15.73 -7.56
C LEU A 40 3.07 15.02 -6.59
N SER A 41 1.80 14.88 -6.97
CA SER A 41 0.74 14.31 -6.12
C SER A 41 1.06 12.91 -5.61
N ILE A 42 1.82 12.11 -6.37
CA ILE A 42 2.21 10.77 -5.99
C ILE A 42 3.14 10.77 -4.76
N TYR A 43 4.08 11.71 -4.67
CA TYR A 43 4.99 11.83 -3.51
C TYR A 43 4.22 12.29 -2.26
N ALA A 44 3.29 13.23 -2.44
CA ALA A 44 2.41 13.67 -1.36
C ALA A 44 1.56 12.52 -0.80
N SER A 45 1.00 11.71 -1.68
CA SER A 45 0.11 10.60 -1.29
C SER A 45 0.84 9.48 -0.59
N PHE A 46 2.00 9.06 -1.12
CA PHE A 46 2.81 8.05 -0.42
C PHE A 46 3.30 8.57 0.93
N GLY A 47 3.72 9.83 1.05
CA GLY A 47 4.07 10.43 2.33
C GLY A 47 2.90 10.39 3.33
N ALA A 48 1.69 10.74 2.87
CA ALA A 48 0.48 10.72 3.67
C ALA A 48 0.10 9.30 4.16
N PHE A 49 0.46 8.24 3.44
CA PHE A 49 0.19 6.86 3.85
C PHE A 49 0.90 6.45 5.14
N ALA A 50 1.90 7.18 5.61
CA ALA A 50 2.47 7.01 6.94
C ALA A 50 1.38 7.11 8.04
N ALA A 51 0.37 7.97 7.87
CA ALA A 51 -0.73 8.15 8.80
C ALA A 51 -1.68 6.93 8.91
N LEU A 52 -1.62 5.97 7.97
CA LEU A 52 -2.43 4.76 7.96
C LEU A 52 -1.96 3.71 8.97
N TYR A 53 -0.73 3.83 9.45
CA TYR A 53 -0.16 2.89 10.41
C TYR A 53 -0.63 3.16 11.84
N GLY A 54 -0.72 2.09 12.64
CA GLY A 54 -1.09 2.18 14.05
C GLY A 54 -2.55 2.56 14.32
N ARG A 55 -3.50 2.06 13.51
CA ARG A 55 -4.94 2.44 13.54
C ARG A 55 -5.55 2.48 14.93
N HIS A 56 -5.34 1.43 15.71
CA HIS A 56 -5.92 1.22 17.04
C HIS A 56 -4.87 1.16 18.15
N ASP A 57 -3.63 1.52 17.83
CA ASP A 57 -2.55 1.53 18.82
C ASP A 57 -2.63 2.75 19.72
N VAL A 58 -2.03 2.63 20.92
CA VAL A 58 -1.85 3.75 21.83
C VAL A 58 -0.95 4.80 21.18
N PHE A 59 -1.06 6.06 21.63
CA PHE A 59 -0.41 7.21 20.99
C PHE A 59 1.10 7.00 20.73
N ARG A 60 1.87 6.57 21.74
CA ARG A 60 3.34 6.41 21.62
C ARG A 60 3.73 5.33 20.61
N ASP A 61 3.05 4.18 20.63
CA ASP A 61 3.28 3.10 19.65
C ASP A 61 2.88 3.52 18.24
N ARG A 62 1.78 4.27 18.10
CA ARG A 62 1.30 4.80 16.82
C ARG A 62 2.32 5.76 16.21
N ILE A 63 2.81 6.76 16.96
CA ILE A 63 3.81 7.71 16.46
C ILE A 63 5.09 6.99 16.06
N ARG A 64 5.58 6.06 16.86
CA ARG A 64 6.76 5.25 16.53
C ARG A 64 6.57 4.44 15.25
N MET A 65 5.38 3.84 15.10
CA MET A 65 5.05 3.04 13.92
C MET A 65 4.95 3.93 12.68
N GLN A 66 4.26 5.06 12.77
CA GLN A 66 4.14 6.03 11.67
C GLN A 66 5.49 6.63 11.27
N ALA A 67 6.33 6.98 12.22
CA ALA A 67 7.66 7.53 11.94
C ALA A 67 8.55 6.49 11.24
N SER A 68 8.57 5.25 11.73
CA SER A 68 9.36 4.18 11.11
C SER A 68 8.84 3.79 9.73
N ALA A 69 7.51 3.66 9.56
CA ALA A 69 6.90 3.34 8.28
C ALA A 69 7.03 4.50 7.28
N GLY A 70 6.83 5.75 7.74
CA GLY A 70 7.01 6.95 6.92
C GLY A 70 8.44 7.10 6.42
N GLY A 71 9.44 6.85 7.27
CA GLY A 71 10.85 6.83 6.87
C GLY A 71 11.16 5.76 5.82
N VAL A 72 10.58 4.56 5.97
CA VAL A 72 10.72 3.49 4.98
C VAL A 72 10.01 3.82 3.67
N ILE A 73 8.82 4.41 3.72
CA ILE A 73 8.09 4.85 2.50
C ILE A 73 8.90 5.93 1.78
N LEU A 74 9.46 6.91 2.51
CA LEU A 74 10.30 7.95 1.93
C LEU A 74 11.56 7.37 1.28
N ALA A 75 12.26 6.46 1.96
CA ALA A 75 13.39 5.73 1.39
C ALA A 75 12.97 4.92 0.14
N SER A 76 11.80 4.31 0.16
CA SER A 76 11.24 3.58 -0.97
C SER A 76 10.99 4.48 -2.18
N MET A 77 10.43 5.68 -1.98
CA MET A 77 10.27 6.66 -3.05
C MET A 77 11.63 7.08 -3.64
N LEU A 78 12.62 7.35 -2.79
CA LEU A 78 13.98 7.70 -3.24
C LEU A 78 14.63 6.59 -4.05
N ILE A 79 14.49 5.33 -3.61
CA ILE A 79 15.02 4.18 -4.36
C ILE A 79 14.29 4.01 -5.70
N GLY A 80 12.96 4.12 -5.72
CA GLY A 80 12.19 4.09 -6.96
C GLY A 80 12.61 5.20 -7.93
N THR A 81 12.75 6.43 -7.43
CA THR A 81 13.28 7.57 -8.21
C THR A 81 14.68 7.28 -8.75
N ALA A 82 15.57 6.67 -7.95
CA ALA A 82 16.90 6.30 -8.41
C ALA A 82 16.84 5.28 -9.55
N LEU A 83 15.98 4.27 -9.47
CA LEU A 83 15.78 3.31 -10.54
C LEU A 83 15.29 3.97 -11.84
N SER A 84 14.40 4.94 -11.74
CA SER A 84 13.92 5.72 -12.89
C SER A 84 15.02 6.61 -13.48
N VAL A 85 15.74 7.38 -12.67
CA VAL A 85 16.86 8.25 -13.11
C VAL A 85 17.96 7.44 -13.79
N LEU A 86 18.25 6.24 -13.28
CA LEU A 86 19.24 5.32 -13.87
C LEU A 86 18.70 4.56 -15.08
N THR A 87 17.44 4.79 -15.47
CA THR A 87 16.78 4.03 -16.55
C THR A 87 16.94 2.51 -16.38
N ALA A 88 16.83 2.05 -15.13
CA ALA A 88 17.05 0.66 -14.79
C ALA A 88 16.07 -0.25 -15.53
N PRO A 89 16.50 -1.38 -16.11
CA PRO A 89 15.61 -2.34 -16.72
C PRO A 89 14.54 -2.80 -15.73
N ALA A 90 13.30 -3.04 -16.21
CA ALA A 90 12.19 -3.47 -15.35
C ALA A 90 12.54 -4.75 -14.55
N ALA A 91 13.29 -5.68 -15.15
CA ALA A 91 13.78 -6.88 -14.47
C ALA A 91 14.64 -6.55 -13.22
N VAL A 92 15.54 -5.57 -13.33
CA VAL A 92 16.35 -5.10 -12.20
C VAL A 92 15.47 -4.45 -11.15
N SER A 93 14.51 -3.62 -11.56
CA SER A 93 13.56 -2.96 -10.66
C SER A 93 12.72 -3.98 -9.88
N ILE A 94 12.24 -5.05 -10.52
CA ILE A 94 11.52 -6.14 -9.87
C ILE A 94 12.37 -6.80 -8.79
N LEU A 95 13.64 -7.13 -9.08
CA LEU A 95 14.55 -7.75 -8.11
C LEU A 95 14.85 -6.82 -6.93
N VAL A 96 15.09 -5.55 -7.18
CA VAL A 96 15.30 -4.54 -6.12
C VAL A 96 14.06 -4.43 -5.23
N VAL A 97 12.86 -4.36 -5.82
CA VAL A 97 11.60 -4.34 -5.06
C VAL A 97 11.42 -5.60 -4.23
N ALA A 98 11.78 -6.78 -4.76
CA ALA A 98 11.68 -8.04 -4.01
C ALA A 98 12.60 -8.05 -2.78
N VAL A 99 13.85 -7.57 -2.92
CA VAL A 99 14.81 -7.45 -1.81
C VAL A 99 14.30 -6.46 -0.75
N ILE A 100 13.87 -5.27 -1.18
CA ILE A 100 13.31 -4.25 -0.26
C ILE A 100 12.09 -4.81 0.47
N ALA A 101 11.17 -5.44 -0.24
CA ALA A 101 9.97 -6.00 0.35
C ALA A 101 10.27 -7.08 1.39
N SER A 102 11.25 -7.95 1.12
CA SER A 102 11.71 -8.96 2.07
C SER A 102 12.30 -8.32 3.33
N ALA A 103 13.17 -7.33 3.18
CA ALA A 103 13.76 -6.59 4.30
C ALA A 103 12.70 -5.82 5.10
N VAL A 104 11.79 -5.13 4.41
CA VAL A 104 10.68 -4.39 5.06
C VAL A 104 9.71 -5.36 5.76
N THR A 105 9.50 -6.56 5.23
CA THR A 105 8.70 -7.58 5.91
C THR A 105 9.31 -7.95 7.26
N LEU A 106 10.62 -8.21 7.31
CA LEU A 106 11.33 -8.49 8.58
C LEU A 106 11.21 -7.30 9.53
N LEU A 107 11.42 -6.09 9.04
CA LEU A 107 11.28 -4.86 9.85
C LEU A 107 9.86 -4.70 10.37
N ALA A 108 8.84 -4.91 9.56
CA ALA A 108 7.43 -4.81 9.94
C ALA A 108 7.07 -5.80 11.07
N TYR A 109 7.61 -7.02 11.01
CA TYR A 109 7.44 -8.00 12.09
C TYR A 109 8.16 -7.57 13.37
N THR A 110 9.40 -7.12 13.30
CA THR A 110 10.17 -6.69 14.49
C THR A 110 9.55 -5.44 15.13
N MET A 111 9.07 -4.50 14.34
CA MET A 111 8.45 -3.25 14.79
C MET A 111 6.95 -3.41 15.08
N ARG A 112 6.37 -4.59 14.81
CA ARG A 112 4.94 -4.91 15.01
C ARG A 112 4.01 -3.96 14.27
N TRP A 113 4.33 -3.68 13.00
CA TRP A 113 3.53 -2.75 12.19
C TRP A 113 2.09 -3.24 11.96
N HIS A 114 1.16 -2.29 11.96
CA HIS A 114 -0.23 -2.46 11.53
C HIS A 114 -0.62 -1.30 10.60
N PRO A 115 -0.92 -1.55 9.30
CA PRO A 115 -0.99 -2.86 8.65
C PRO A 115 0.39 -3.56 8.57
N PRO A 116 0.42 -4.91 8.66
CA PRO A 116 1.67 -5.66 8.57
C PRO A 116 2.17 -5.74 7.12
N GLY A 117 3.50 -5.84 6.96
CA GLY A 117 4.13 -6.12 5.67
C GLY A 117 4.47 -4.89 4.83
N PRO A 118 5.00 -5.11 3.61
CA PRO A 118 5.67 -4.10 2.81
C PRO A 118 4.77 -3.45 1.74
N LEU A 119 3.42 -3.55 1.85
CA LEU A 119 2.49 -3.17 0.77
C LEU A 119 2.73 -1.75 0.24
N PHE A 120 2.76 -0.75 1.13
CA PHE A 120 2.97 0.64 0.74
C PHE A 120 4.40 0.92 0.28
N PRO A 121 5.47 0.42 0.94
CA PRO A 121 6.82 0.51 0.42
C PRO A 121 7.00 -0.10 -0.98
N VAL A 122 6.45 -1.29 -1.25
CA VAL A 122 6.47 -1.92 -2.58
C VAL A 122 5.79 -1.05 -3.62
N PHE A 123 4.63 -0.50 -3.27
CA PHE A 123 3.90 0.40 -4.15
C PHE A 123 4.71 1.68 -4.43
N ALA A 124 5.32 2.27 -3.40
CA ALA A 124 6.12 3.49 -3.54
C ALA A 124 7.36 3.28 -4.43
N VAL A 125 8.13 2.20 -4.23
CA VAL A 125 9.28 1.88 -5.10
C VAL A 125 8.81 1.67 -6.54
N GLY A 126 7.79 0.81 -6.74
CA GLY A 126 7.32 0.43 -8.06
C GLY A 126 6.77 1.62 -8.85
N ALA A 127 5.90 2.41 -8.24
CA ALA A 127 5.32 3.57 -8.89
C ALA A 127 6.37 4.64 -9.21
N CYS A 128 7.29 4.96 -8.27
CA CYS A 128 8.36 5.93 -8.53
C CYS A 128 9.40 5.42 -9.54
N ALA A 129 9.56 4.10 -9.70
CA ALA A 129 10.45 3.52 -10.71
C ALA A 129 9.89 3.58 -12.14
N THR A 130 8.56 3.69 -12.28
CA THR A 130 7.89 3.73 -13.59
C THR A 130 7.55 5.14 -14.07
N ILE A 131 7.61 6.15 -13.20
CA ILE A 131 7.40 7.54 -13.57
C ILE A 131 8.73 8.12 -14.03
N PRO A 132 8.80 8.78 -15.22
CA PRO A 132 10.02 9.44 -15.69
C PRO A 132 10.56 10.45 -14.67
N ALA A 133 11.82 10.29 -14.28
CA ALA A 133 12.45 11.12 -13.25
C ALA A 133 13.82 11.65 -13.70
N THR A 134 14.22 12.77 -13.12
CA THR A 134 15.54 13.39 -13.28
C THR A 134 16.23 13.51 -11.93
N ALA A 135 17.49 13.95 -11.90
CA ALA A 135 18.20 14.20 -10.65
C ALA A 135 17.47 15.22 -9.73
N ALA A 136 16.72 16.17 -10.31
CA ALA A 136 15.92 17.12 -9.53
C ALA A 136 14.77 16.43 -8.77
N SER A 137 14.25 15.32 -9.28
CA SER A 137 13.14 14.56 -8.66
C SER A 137 13.49 14.04 -7.26
N PHE A 138 14.77 13.85 -6.91
CA PHE A 138 15.16 13.56 -5.52
C PHE A 138 14.80 14.72 -4.58
N GLY A 139 14.99 15.95 -5.04
CA GLY A 139 14.56 17.15 -4.32
C GLY A 139 13.03 17.17 -4.14
N ASP A 140 12.29 16.87 -5.20
CA ASP A 140 10.81 16.81 -5.17
C ASP A 140 10.31 15.76 -4.17
N VAL A 141 10.90 14.56 -4.15
CA VAL A 141 10.58 13.52 -3.14
C VAL A 141 10.79 14.03 -1.73
N LEU A 142 11.92 14.70 -1.47
CA LEU A 142 12.23 15.18 -0.11
C LEU A 142 11.35 16.38 0.29
N VAL A 143 11.11 17.33 -0.62
CA VAL A 143 10.37 18.57 -0.35
C VAL A 143 8.85 18.32 -0.32
N VAL A 144 8.34 17.30 -0.96
CA VAL A 144 6.91 16.97 -0.97
C VAL A 144 6.62 15.75 -0.08
N GLY A 145 7.31 14.64 -0.29
CA GLY A 145 7.09 13.41 0.46
C GLY A 145 7.47 13.54 1.94
N GLY A 146 8.60 14.18 2.25
CA GLY A 146 9.04 14.42 3.64
C GLY A 146 8.02 15.23 4.45
N PRO A 147 7.64 16.45 4.04
CA PRO A 147 6.58 17.22 4.70
C PRO A 147 5.24 16.49 4.79
N SER A 148 4.85 15.69 3.79
CA SER A 148 3.62 14.90 3.87
C SER A 148 3.67 13.82 4.96
N VAL A 149 4.81 13.15 5.14
CA VAL A 149 5.04 12.25 6.28
C VAL A 149 4.95 13.01 7.61
N LEU A 150 5.66 14.13 7.71
CA LEU A 150 5.69 14.96 8.92
C LEU A 150 4.31 15.52 9.26
N PHE A 151 3.53 15.91 8.26
CA PHE A 151 2.16 16.38 8.44
C PHE A 151 1.25 15.28 9.01
N GLY A 152 1.33 14.05 8.50
CA GLY A 152 0.61 12.90 9.04
C GLY A 152 0.96 12.61 10.51
N LEU A 153 2.26 12.72 10.85
CA LEU A 153 2.74 12.62 12.24
C LEU A 153 2.21 13.77 13.11
N ALA A 154 2.22 15.00 12.59
CA ALA A 154 1.74 16.18 13.30
C ALA A 154 0.24 16.08 13.61
N ILE A 155 -0.59 15.65 12.66
CA ILE A 155 -2.02 15.38 12.90
C ILE A 155 -2.21 14.33 13.99
N THR A 156 -1.45 13.26 13.94
CA THR A 156 -1.53 12.20 14.96
C THR A 156 -1.11 12.73 16.34
N ALA A 157 -0.06 13.58 16.40
CA ALA A 157 0.38 14.22 17.63
C ALA A 157 -0.69 15.17 18.18
N LEU A 158 -1.27 16.01 17.33
CA LEU A 158 -2.32 16.94 17.69
C LEU A 158 -3.55 16.22 18.27
N VAL A 159 -4.04 15.18 17.58
CA VAL A 159 -5.16 14.37 18.07
C VAL A 159 -4.80 13.70 19.41
N GLY A 160 -3.57 13.24 19.57
CA GLY A 160 -3.07 12.64 20.84
C GLY A 160 -3.15 13.61 22.02
N ILE A 161 -2.76 14.87 21.82
CA ILE A 161 -2.85 15.94 22.83
C ILE A 161 -4.29 16.15 23.28
N PHE A 162 -5.22 16.30 22.33
CA PHE A 162 -6.63 16.56 22.63
C PHE A 162 -7.36 15.36 23.24
N THR A 163 -6.97 14.14 22.93
CA THR A 163 -7.61 12.95 23.49
C THR A 163 -7.05 12.51 24.84
N ARG A 164 -6.06 13.25 25.38
CA ARG A 164 -5.33 12.91 26.62
C ARG A 164 -4.92 11.42 26.68
N SER A 165 -4.64 10.83 25.56
CA SER A 165 -4.19 9.42 25.42
C SER A 165 -2.74 9.25 25.88
N THR A 166 -2.36 9.95 26.95
CA THR A 166 -1.02 9.92 27.55
C THR A 166 -0.95 8.94 28.73
N ALA A 167 -1.83 7.94 28.77
CA ALA A 167 -1.65 6.87 29.73
C ALA A 167 -0.21 6.34 29.59
N ASP A 168 0.49 6.21 30.70
CA ASP A 168 1.85 5.65 30.80
C ASP A 168 1.87 4.15 30.45
N VAL A 169 1.42 3.85 29.24
CA VAL A 169 1.50 2.50 28.69
C VAL A 169 2.91 2.32 28.14
N ALA A 170 3.63 1.35 28.67
CA ALA A 170 4.95 1.00 28.17
C ALA A 170 4.91 0.71 26.66
N LEU A 171 5.88 1.24 25.91
CA LEU A 171 6.03 0.94 24.49
C LEU A 171 6.10 -0.57 24.28
N LYS A 172 5.38 -1.05 23.26
CA LYS A 172 5.48 -2.45 22.85
C LYS A 172 6.93 -2.79 22.51
N ALA A 173 7.45 -3.82 23.15
CA ALA A 173 8.81 -4.29 22.88
C ALA A 173 8.95 -4.75 21.43
N ARG A 174 10.13 -4.54 20.85
CA ARG A 174 10.48 -5.11 19.54
C ARG A 174 10.45 -6.63 19.64
N GLN A 175 9.99 -7.29 18.59
CA GLN A 175 10.03 -8.74 18.52
C GLN A 175 11.32 -9.18 17.82
N PRO A 176 11.98 -10.25 18.26
CA PRO A 176 13.08 -10.85 17.53
C PRO A 176 12.54 -11.43 16.20
N VAL A 177 13.42 -11.50 15.20
CA VAL A 177 13.08 -12.15 13.92
C VAL A 177 12.91 -13.66 14.18
N GLY A 178 11.67 -14.11 14.17
CA GLY A 178 11.35 -15.54 14.32
C GLY A 178 11.20 -16.24 12.96
N PRO A 179 11.08 -17.58 12.96
CA PRO A 179 10.93 -18.38 11.74
C PRO A 179 9.75 -17.93 10.86
N ILE A 180 8.64 -17.50 11.47
CA ILE A 180 7.45 -17.02 10.74
C ILE A 180 7.77 -15.74 9.95
N ALA A 181 8.54 -14.81 10.54
CA ALA A 181 8.94 -13.58 9.87
C ALA A 181 9.86 -13.88 8.68
N GLY A 182 10.82 -14.81 8.84
CA GLY A 182 11.70 -15.27 7.77
C GLY A 182 10.94 -15.93 6.64
N GLU A 183 10.06 -16.89 6.95
CA GLU A 183 9.20 -17.54 5.95
C GLU A 183 8.35 -16.51 5.18
N MET A 184 7.77 -15.54 5.89
CA MET A 184 6.96 -14.49 5.26
C MET A 184 7.81 -13.60 4.34
N ALA A 185 9.02 -13.22 4.76
CA ALA A 185 9.93 -12.40 3.96
C ALA A 185 10.33 -13.12 2.66
N VAL A 186 10.67 -14.41 2.74
CA VAL A 186 10.98 -15.24 1.56
C VAL A 186 9.75 -15.38 0.65
N SER A 187 8.58 -15.67 1.23
CA SER A 187 7.33 -15.81 0.46
C SER A 187 6.96 -14.52 -0.26
N VAL A 188 7.13 -13.36 0.38
CA VAL A 188 6.90 -12.04 -0.22
C VAL A 188 7.87 -11.80 -1.36
N GLY A 189 9.16 -12.07 -1.17
CA GLY A 189 10.18 -11.91 -2.22
C GLY A 189 9.88 -12.77 -3.45
N ILE A 190 9.59 -14.05 -3.25
CA ILE A 190 9.23 -14.98 -4.34
C ILE A 190 7.95 -14.53 -5.05
N ALA A 191 6.94 -14.10 -4.29
CA ALA A 191 5.68 -13.64 -4.86
C ALA A 191 5.86 -12.38 -5.74
N ILE A 192 6.72 -11.43 -5.31
CA ILE A 192 7.04 -10.23 -6.10
C ILE A 192 7.79 -10.59 -7.37
N VAL A 193 8.81 -11.42 -7.28
CA VAL A 193 9.57 -11.86 -8.46
C VAL A 193 8.63 -12.56 -9.45
N GLY A 194 7.86 -13.55 -9.00
CA GLY A 194 6.95 -14.28 -9.87
C GLY A 194 5.88 -13.39 -10.50
N ALA A 195 5.21 -12.53 -9.70
CA ALA A 195 4.16 -11.64 -10.19
C ALA A 195 4.72 -10.51 -11.06
N GLY A 196 5.86 -9.92 -10.67
CA GLY A 196 6.50 -8.84 -11.42
C GLY A 196 6.95 -9.31 -12.81
N PHE A 197 7.63 -10.45 -12.90
CA PHE A 197 8.03 -11.02 -14.21
C PHE A 197 6.82 -11.47 -15.04
N ALA A 198 5.80 -12.08 -14.42
CA ALA A 198 4.59 -12.45 -15.16
C ALA A 198 3.85 -11.20 -15.69
N GLY A 199 3.77 -10.12 -14.88
CA GLY A 199 3.22 -8.84 -15.32
C GLY A 199 4.04 -8.23 -16.46
N LEU A 200 5.36 -8.22 -16.34
CA LEU A 200 6.27 -7.70 -17.36
C LEU A 200 6.14 -8.45 -18.70
N LEU A 201 5.97 -9.78 -18.66
CA LEU A 201 5.82 -10.60 -19.87
C LEU A 201 4.48 -10.41 -20.58
N ILE A 202 3.43 -10.01 -19.87
CA ILE A 202 2.06 -9.92 -20.41
C ILE A 202 1.71 -8.48 -20.79
N MET A 203 2.14 -7.48 -20.01
CA MET A 203 1.66 -6.10 -20.14
C MET A 203 2.76 -5.05 -20.38
N ASP A 204 4.04 -5.36 -20.17
CA ASP A 204 5.21 -4.49 -20.36
C ASP A 204 5.11 -3.08 -19.71
N SER A 205 4.07 -2.79 -18.93
CA SER A 205 3.81 -1.48 -18.32
C SER A 205 3.84 -1.56 -16.78
N HIS A 206 2.76 -1.34 -16.11
CA HIS A 206 2.68 -1.15 -14.65
C HIS A 206 2.94 -2.43 -13.80
N TRP A 207 3.93 -3.28 -14.13
CA TRP A 207 4.27 -4.55 -13.47
C TRP A 207 4.20 -4.52 -11.92
N TYR A 208 4.38 -3.34 -11.32
CA TYR A 208 4.32 -3.17 -9.87
C TYR A 208 2.93 -3.38 -9.28
N TRP A 209 1.85 -3.22 -10.06
CA TRP A 209 0.50 -3.54 -9.60
C TRP A 209 0.35 -5.03 -9.33
N ALA A 210 0.94 -5.87 -10.17
CA ALA A 210 0.97 -7.32 -9.96
C ALA A 210 1.77 -7.67 -8.70
N ALA A 211 2.92 -7.04 -8.48
CA ALA A 211 3.71 -7.19 -7.27
C ALA A 211 2.92 -6.80 -6.00
N VAL A 212 2.23 -5.65 -6.00
CA VAL A 212 1.35 -5.21 -4.90
C VAL A 212 0.18 -6.18 -4.70
N GLY A 213 -0.36 -6.73 -5.79
CA GLY A 213 -1.39 -7.78 -5.76
C GLY A 213 -0.92 -9.03 -5.05
N ALA A 214 0.27 -9.50 -5.39
CA ALA A 214 0.88 -10.70 -4.82
C ALA A 214 1.21 -10.53 -3.33
N VAL A 215 1.78 -9.38 -2.93
CA VAL A 215 2.03 -9.05 -1.52
C VAL A 215 0.75 -9.12 -0.70
N ALA A 216 -0.35 -8.56 -1.20
CA ALA A 216 -1.62 -8.59 -0.48
C ALA A 216 -2.19 -10.00 -0.34
N ALA A 217 -2.05 -10.84 -1.38
CA ALA A 217 -2.55 -12.22 -1.37
C ALA A 217 -1.69 -13.16 -0.50
N VAL A 218 -0.38 -12.94 -0.42
CA VAL A 218 0.52 -13.75 0.42
C VAL A 218 0.47 -13.35 1.89
N SER A 219 0.01 -12.13 2.20
CA SER A 219 0.00 -11.57 3.55
C SER A 219 -1.16 -12.14 4.39
N GLY A 220 -0.84 -12.60 5.59
CA GLY A 220 -1.82 -13.08 6.57
C GLY A 220 -1.30 -14.26 7.40
N PRO A 221 -1.85 -14.46 8.61
CA PRO A 221 -1.32 -15.46 9.54
C PRO A 221 -1.63 -16.90 9.13
N GLN A 222 -2.77 -17.12 8.45
CA GLN A 222 -3.27 -18.45 8.09
C GLN A 222 -3.61 -18.53 6.60
N LEU A 223 -3.49 -19.71 6.00
CA LEU A 223 -3.76 -19.92 4.58
C LEU A 223 -5.19 -19.49 4.19
N ASN A 224 -6.19 -19.84 4.98
CA ASN A 224 -7.58 -19.46 4.70
C ASN A 224 -7.76 -17.92 4.66
N ALA A 225 -7.12 -17.19 5.59
CA ALA A 225 -7.16 -15.73 5.60
C ALA A 225 -6.46 -15.13 4.37
N ARG A 226 -5.37 -15.74 3.91
CA ARG A 226 -4.64 -15.33 2.68
C ARG A 226 -5.51 -15.52 1.45
N VAL A 227 -6.15 -16.68 1.31
CA VAL A 227 -7.06 -16.99 0.18
C VAL A 227 -8.26 -16.06 0.18
N ILE A 228 -8.92 -15.86 1.33
CA ILE A 228 -10.05 -14.92 1.45
C ILE A 228 -9.61 -13.51 1.03
N ARG A 229 -8.47 -13.04 1.50
CA ARG A 229 -7.92 -11.73 1.14
C ARG A 229 -7.61 -11.62 -0.36
N GLY A 230 -7.08 -12.68 -0.97
CA GLY A 230 -6.86 -12.75 -2.42
C GLY A 230 -8.16 -12.61 -3.20
N ILE A 231 -9.21 -13.36 -2.83
CA ILE A 231 -10.53 -13.27 -3.45
C ILE A 231 -11.13 -11.87 -3.27
N GLN A 232 -11.09 -11.34 -2.04
CA GLN A 232 -11.58 -9.99 -1.74
C GLN A 232 -10.85 -8.93 -2.55
N ARG A 233 -9.51 -9.09 -2.71
CA ARG A 233 -8.74 -8.18 -3.55
C ARG A 233 -9.16 -8.27 -5.01
N LEU A 234 -9.29 -9.47 -5.56
CA LEU A 234 -9.67 -9.67 -6.97
C LEU A 234 -11.05 -9.07 -7.24
N VAL A 235 -12.07 -9.51 -6.51
CA VAL A 235 -13.45 -9.04 -6.71
C VAL A 235 -13.57 -7.54 -6.45
N GLY A 236 -13.01 -7.06 -5.33
CA GLY A 236 -13.07 -5.64 -4.99
C GLY A 236 -12.32 -4.75 -5.97
N THR A 237 -11.17 -5.20 -6.52
CA THR A 237 -10.46 -4.44 -7.56
C THR A 237 -11.24 -4.41 -8.87
N LEU A 238 -11.80 -5.53 -9.33
CA LEU A 238 -12.58 -5.55 -10.57
C LEU A 238 -13.82 -4.63 -10.49
N LEU A 239 -14.54 -4.66 -9.37
CA LEU A 239 -15.64 -3.72 -9.13
C LEU A 239 -15.12 -2.28 -9.03
N GLY A 240 -13.97 -2.06 -8.38
CA GLY A 240 -13.35 -0.74 -8.28
C GLY A 240 -12.85 -0.20 -9.64
N VAL A 241 -12.43 -1.06 -10.57
CA VAL A 241 -12.10 -0.67 -11.96
C VAL A 241 -13.34 -0.17 -12.67
N LEU A 242 -14.50 -0.82 -12.50
CA LEU A 242 -15.76 -0.34 -13.08
C LEU A 242 -16.16 1.04 -12.50
N VAL A 243 -16.00 1.23 -11.20
CA VAL A 243 -16.23 2.55 -10.57
C VAL A 243 -15.26 3.59 -11.11
N ALA A 244 -13.96 3.25 -11.24
CA ALA A 244 -12.96 4.14 -11.80
C ALA A 244 -13.25 4.50 -13.26
N ALA A 245 -13.69 3.55 -14.06
CA ALA A 245 -14.11 3.79 -15.46
C ALA A 245 -15.23 4.83 -15.54
N GLY A 246 -16.26 4.71 -14.69
CA GLY A 246 -17.33 5.71 -14.62
C GLY A 246 -16.86 7.10 -14.19
N ILE A 247 -15.93 7.17 -13.24
CA ILE A 247 -15.37 8.45 -12.77
C ILE A 247 -14.48 9.08 -13.84
N LEU A 248 -13.57 8.32 -14.43
CA LEU A 248 -12.61 8.80 -15.44
C LEU A 248 -13.24 9.10 -16.79
N ALA A 249 -14.48 8.62 -17.05
CA ALA A 249 -15.26 9.02 -18.20
C ALA A 249 -15.81 10.46 -18.12
N ILE A 250 -15.75 11.08 -16.94
CA ILE A 250 -16.20 12.45 -16.68
C ILE A 250 -14.96 13.33 -16.59
N ASP A 251 -14.89 14.38 -17.40
CA ASP A 251 -13.81 15.38 -17.34
C ASP A 251 -14.02 16.27 -16.09
N LEU A 252 -13.47 15.83 -14.96
CA LEU A 252 -13.60 16.51 -13.67
C LEU A 252 -12.47 17.53 -13.51
N PRO A 253 -12.77 18.75 -13.02
CA PRO A 253 -11.72 19.70 -12.69
C PRO A 253 -10.84 19.18 -11.54
N PRO A 254 -9.54 19.56 -11.48
CA PRO A 254 -8.58 19.02 -10.52
C PRO A 254 -9.05 19.09 -9.06
N LEU A 255 -9.75 20.14 -8.66
CA LEU A 255 -10.28 20.27 -7.30
C LEU A 255 -11.37 19.21 -6.99
N ALA A 256 -12.22 18.90 -7.96
CA ALA A 256 -13.21 17.83 -7.81
C ALA A 256 -12.55 16.45 -7.72
N VAL A 257 -11.47 16.21 -8.50
CA VAL A 257 -10.67 14.98 -8.39
C VAL A 257 -10.06 14.87 -6.99
N ILE A 258 -9.48 15.95 -6.44
CA ILE A 258 -8.92 15.95 -5.08
C ILE A 258 -10.02 15.66 -4.06
N ALA A 259 -11.18 16.32 -4.14
CA ALA A 259 -12.29 16.06 -3.24
C ALA A 259 -12.74 14.59 -3.29
N LEU A 260 -12.83 14.01 -4.48
CA LEU A 260 -13.19 12.63 -4.67
C LEU A 260 -12.12 11.67 -4.10
N VAL A 261 -10.84 11.95 -4.32
CA VAL A 261 -9.72 11.20 -3.72
C VAL A 261 -9.83 11.18 -2.20
N VAL A 262 -10.15 12.31 -1.57
CA VAL A 262 -10.32 12.44 -0.12
C VAL A 262 -11.52 11.60 0.38
N VAL A 263 -12.64 11.63 -0.34
CA VAL A 263 -13.82 10.82 -0.01
C VAL A 263 -13.53 9.32 -0.17
N LEU A 264 -12.90 8.93 -1.27
CA LEU A 264 -12.50 7.54 -1.51
C LEU A 264 -11.50 7.03 -0.46
N GLN A 265 -10.54 7.87 -0.05
CA GLN A 265 -9.60 7.55 1.03
C GLN A 265 -10.34 7.32 2.36
N ALA A 266 -11.28 8.21 2.71
CA ALA A 266 -12.08 8.05 3.92
C ALA A 266 -12.91 6.76 3.89
N ALA A 267 -13.58 6.49 2.77
CA ALA A 267 -14.37 5.27 2.58
C ALA A 267 -13.49 4.01 2.66
N ALA A 268 -12.33 4.01 2.01
CA ALA A 268 -11.37 2.92 2.08
C ALA A 268 -10.98 2.60 3.53
N GLU A 269 -10.68 3.65 4.31
CA GLU A 269 -10.30 3.50 5.71
C GLU A 269 -11.47 3.04 6.62
N LEU A 270 -12.70 3.37 6.30
CA LEU A 270 -13.87 2.85 7.03
C LEU A 270 -14.03 1.33 6.85
N PHE A 271 -13.62 0.78 5.71
CA PHE A 271 -13.88 -0.60 5.37
C PHE A 271 -12.67 -1.53 5.41
N VAL A 272 -11.42 -1.02 5.28
CA VAL A 272 -10.23 -1.88 5.17
C VAL A 272 -10.01 -2.80 6.38
N GLY A 273 -10.44 -2.40 7.57
CA GLY A 273 -10.41 -3.23 8.76
C GLY A 273 -11.65 -4.12 8.93
N ARG A 274 -12.74 -3.88 8.18
CA ARG A 274 -14.03 -4.55 8.32
C ARG A 274 -14.29 -5.57 7.22
N ASN A 275 -14.02 -5.19 5.98
CA ASN A 275 -14.05 -6.06 4.81
C ASN A 275 -13.12 -5.51 3.74
N TYR A 276 -12.04 -6.24 3.49
CA TYR A 276 -11.01 -5.81 2.56
C TYR A 276 -11.52 -5.73 1.09
N GLY A 277 -12.49 -6.56 0.71
CA GLY A 277 -13.09 -6.52 -0.62
C GLY A 277 -13.86 -5.22 -0.87
N ILE A 278 -14.69 -4.80 0.11
CA ILE A 278 -15.40 -3.52 0.04
C ILE A 278 -14.40 -2.36 0.01
N ALA A 279 -13.35 -2.40 0.83
CA ALA A 279 -12.31 -1.37 0.80
C ALA A 279 -11.65 -1.27 -0.57
N MET A 280 -11.40 -2.39 -1.26
CA MET A 280 -10.78 -2.39 -2.59
C MET A 280 -11.64 -1.71 -3.66
N VAL A 281 -12.97 -1.68 -3.51
CA VAL A 281 -13.86 -0.92 -4.40
C VAL A 281 -13.56 0.59 -4.34
N PHE A 282 -13.11 1.09 -3.19
CA PHE A 282 -12.73 2.50 -3.01
C PHE A 282 -11.23 2.73 -3.25
N ILE A 283 -10.36 1.81 -2.82
CA ILE A 283 -8.90 1.92 -3.01
C ILE A 283 -8.51 1.90 -4.49
N THR A 284 -9.23 1.13 -5.31
CA THR A 284 -8.89 1.01 -6.74
C THR A 284 -9.09 2.32 -7.50
N PRO A 285 -10.27 2.97 -7.49
CA PRO A 285 -10.41 4.26 -8.14
C PRO A 285 -9.53 5.33 -7.50
N LEU A 286 -9.35 5.33 -6.18
CA LEU A 286 -8.41 6.21 -5.50
C LEU A 286 -7.01 6.12 -6.11
N ALA A 287 -6.47 4.91 -6.23
CA ALA A 287 -5.12 4.69 -6.75
C ALA A 287 -4.99 5.08 -8.23
N LEU A 288 -6.00 4.78 -9.05
CA LEU A 288 -6.01 5.13 -10.47
C LEU A 288 -6.10 6.64 -10.69
N LEU A 289 -6.93 7.33 -9.92
CA LEU A 289 -7.01 8.80 -9.94
C LEU A 289 -5.68 9.44 -9.53
N MET A 290 -5.01 8.91 -8.52
CA MET A 290 -3.72 9.42 -8.07
C MET A 290 -2.62 9.24 -9.13
N VAL A 291 -2.58 8.08 -9.80
CA VAL A 291 -1.64 7.83 -10.90
C VAL A 291 -1.95 8.75 -12.08
N HIS A 292 -3.21 8.87 -12.47
CA HIS A 292 -3.64 9.73 -13.58
C HIS A 292 -3.37 11.21 -13.29
N LEU A 293 -3.52 11.64 -12.03
CA LEU A 293 -3.23 13.03 -11.62
C LEU A 293 -1.73 13.35 -11.68
N ALA A 294 -0.87 12.38 -11.34
CA ALA A 294 0.59 12.55 -11.34
C ALA A 294 1.18 12.42 -12.76
N ALA A 295 0.66 11.50 -13.56
CA ALA A 295 1.12 11.23 -14.92
C ALA A 295 -0.09 10.82 -15.78
N PRO A 296 -0.67 11.75 -16.54
CA PRO A 296 -1.81 11.45 -17.40
C PRO A 296 -1.50 10.30 -18.36
N THR A 297 -2.25 9.22 -18.23
CA THR A 297 -2.12 7.99 -19.02
C THR A 297 -3.46 7.74 -19.72
N PRO A 298 -3.50 7.12 -20.92
CA PRO A 298 -4.75 6.70 -21.54
C PRO A 298 -5.60 5.86 -20.59
N VAL A 299 -6.86 6.24 -20.42
CA VAL A 299 -7.75 5.68 -19.38
C VAL A 299 -7.99 4.19 -19.59
N ASP A 300 -8.20 3.79 -20.86
CA ASP A 300 -8.40 2.39 -21.26
C ASP A 300 -7.20 1.52 -20.88
N MET A 301 -5.98 1.97 -21.18
CA MET A 301 -4.74 1.29 -20.78
C MET A 301 -4.63 1.17 -19.26
N LEU A 302 -4.87 2.27 -18.53
CA LEU A 302 -4.77 2.29 -17.07
C LEU A 302 -5.75 1.31 -16.39
N LEU A 303 -6.99 1.24 -16.89
CA LEU A 303 -8.01 0.34 -16.39
C LEU A 303 -7.71 -1.13 -16.72
N GLN A 304 -7.26 -1.40 -17.95
CA GLN A 304 -6.89 -2.74 -18.39
C GLN A 304 -5.70 -3.29 -17.61
N ASP A 305 -4.63 -2.50 -17.50
CA ASP A 305 -3.44 -2.87 -16.73
C ASP A 305 -3.83 -3.21 -15.29
N ARG A 306 -4.64 -2.36 -14.65
CA ARG A 306 -5.07 -2.58 -13.28
C ARG A 306 -5.84 -3.88 -13.10
N ALA A 307 -6.73 -4.22 -14.04
CA ALA A 307 -7.51 -5.45 -13.99
C ALA A 307 -6.61 -6.68 -14.17
N ILE A 308 -5.83 -6.71 -15.24
CA ILE A 308 -4.99 -7.88 -15.62
C ILE A 308 -3.91 -8.11 -14.55
N GLU A 309 -3.18 -7.08 -14.13
CA GLU A 309 -2.12 -7.23 -13.15
C GLU A 309 -2.64 -7.62 -11.77
N THR A 310 -3.88 -7.24 -11.42
CA THR A 310 -4.50 -7.76 -10.19
C THR A 310 -4.76 -9.26 -10.29
N VAL A 311 -5.24 -9.76 -11.43
CA VAL A 311 -5.42 -11.22 -11.64
C VAL A 311 -4.08 -11.94 -11.51
N ILE A 312 -3.03 -11.46 -12.20
CA ILE A 312 -1.68 -12.03 -12.13
C ILE A 312 -1.17 -12.05 -10.69
N GLY A 313 -1.22 -10.90 -10.04
CA GLY A 313 -0.70 -10.75 -8.68
C GLY A 313 -1.42 -11.65 -7.66
N VAL A 314 -2.75 -11.71 -7.70
CA VAL A 314 -3.54 -12.58 -6.82
C VAL A 314 -3.27 -14.06 -7.11
N ALA A 315 -3.19 -14.45 -8.39
CA ALA A 315 -2.90 -15.83 -8.76
C ALA A 315 -1.52 -16.27 -8.24
N VAL A 316 -0.47 -15.52 -8.56
CA VAL A 316 0.90 -15.83 -8.12
C VAL A 316 1.02 -15.79 -6.59
N GLY A 317 0.50 -14.74 -5.94
CA GLY A 317 0.55 -14.63 -4.48
C GLY A 317 -0.18 -15.76 -3.77
N THR A 318 -1.34 -16.20 -4.30
CA THR A 318 -2.08 -17.35 -3.76
C THR A 318 -1.31 -18.65 -3.95
N LEU A 319 -0.70 -18.88 -5.11
CA LEU A 319 0.14 -20.06 -5.37
C LEU A 319 1.32 -20.12 -4.39
N VAL A 320 2.03 -19.01 -4.18
CA VAL A 320 3.12 -18.93 -3.20
C VAL A 320 2.60 -19.18 -1.78
N ALA A 321 1.44 -18.63 -1.41
CA ALA A 321 0.84 -18.86 -0.10
C ALA A 321 0.51 -20.34 0.14
N VAL A 322 -0.05 -21.04 -0.87
CA VAL A 322 -0.33 -22.48 -0.81
C VAL A 322 0.94 -23.29 -0.71
N ALA A 323 1.95 -22.98 -1.55
CA ALA A 323 3.24 -23.67 -1.55
C ALA A 323 3.95 -23.53 -0.20
N SER A 324 4.03 -22.30 0.36
CA SER A 324 4.65 -22.08 1.67
C SER A 324 3.92 -22.83 2.80
N ALA A 325 2.59 -22.86 2.77
CA ALA A 325 1.81 -23.64 3.74
C ALA A 325 2.02 -25.15 3.62
N ALA A 326 2.16 -25.67 2.40
CA ALA A 326 2.44 -27.09 2.15
C ALA A 326 3.84 -27.47 2.66
N LEU A 327 4.85 -26.63 2.41
CA LEU A 327 6.22 -26.86 2.90
C LEU A 327 6.27 -26.87 4.43
N ARG A 328 5.58 -25.93 5.08
CA ARG A 328 5.49 -25.87 6.56
C ARG A 328 4.89 -27.15 7.13
N ARG A 329 3.82 -27.68 6.52
CA ARG A 329 3.20 -28.93 6.97
C ARG A 329 4.13 -30.12 6.90
N ARG A 330 5.05 -30.17 5.93
CA ARG A 330 6.03 -31.25 5.78
C ARG A 330 7.15 -31.19 6.84
N GLN A 331 7.45 -29.99 7.35
CA GLN A 331 8.50 -29.77 8.35
C GLN A 331 8.04 -30.02 9.79
N LEU A 332 6.74 -30.05 10.05
CA LEU A 332 6.21 -30.43 11.35
C LEU A 332 6.35 -31.95 11.52
N PRO A 333 7.02 -32.42 12.62
CA PRO A 333 7.09 -33.82 12.89
C PRO A 333 5.65 -34.40 12.98
N LYS A 334 5.42 -35.53 12.27
CA LYS A 334 4.19 -36.27 12.45
C LYS A 334 4.10 -36.63 13.93
N ARG A 335 3.17 -36.01 14.65
CA ARG A 335 2.87 -36.46 16.02
C ARG A 335 2.47 -37.91 15.91
N ALA A 336 3.33 -38.80 16.45
CA ALA A 336 3.08 -40.22 16.62
C ALA A 336 1.93 -40.40 17.60
#